data_a320938c526bb8c9a7e5f9c7ea9fcab1
#
_entry.id   a320938c526bb8c9a7e5f9c7ea9fcab1
#
_cell.length_a   1.000
_cell.length_b   1.000
_cell.length_c   1.000
_cell.angle_alpha   90.00
_cell.angle_beta   90.00
_cell.angle_gamma   90.00
#
_symmetry.space_group_name_H-M   'P 1'
#
loop_
_entity.id
_entity.type
_entity.pdbx_description
1 polymer ?
#
loop_
_entity_poly.entity_id
_entity_poly.type
_entity_poly.pdbx_seq_one_letter_code
_entity_poly.pdbx_strand_id
1 'polypeptide(L)'
;MTAIDLLQPAEVFPTWPRAQRELDVFAREVPPAPHVLRTTGLLTPARAERITDWFLGADAAPDGDTRRAYRALARETAHVFAVATQCLGVRVRIAQEEPYESAAELCAELREHGTMTLVREATHPLLSPDELDRLRVVHDVFGHAALGLGFDLQSEYATWLQCRTLFSAQARPAAFCELVGAVTAYVGTGEKPGLRAKLPPAALL
;
A
#
# COMPACT_ATOMS: atom_id res chain seq x y z
N MET A 1 -0.87 -19.48 -9.04
CA MET A 1 -1.05 -18.05 -9.35
C MET A 1 0.13 -17.32 -8.78
N THR A 2 0.95 -16.68 -9.58
CA THR A 2 2.10 -15.91 -9.12
C THR A 2 1.62 -14.55 -8.60
N ALA A 3 2.41 -13.87 -7.75
CA ALA A 3 2.09 -12.51 -7.32
C ALA A 3 1.87 -11.58 -8.51
N ILE A 4 2.52 -11.88 -9.61
CA ILE A 4 2.43 -11.23 -10.91
C ILE A 4 1.02 -11.36 -11.53
N ASP A 5 0.39 -12.53 -11.43
CA ASP A 5 -0.97 -12.74 -11.94
C ASP A 5 -2.00 -11.92 -11.15
N LEU A 6 -1.69 -11.61 -9.88
CA LEU A 6 -2.53 -10.79 -9.02
C LEU A 6 -2.43 -9.30 -9.32
N LEU A 7 -1.34 -8.88 -9.97
CA LEU A 7 -1.07 -7.48 -10.31
C LEU A 7 -1.72 -7.03 -11.61
N GLN A 8 -2.38 -7.91 -12.34
CA GLN A 8 -3.05 -7.54 -13.57
C GLN A 8 -4.49 -7.08 -13.30
N PRO A 9 -4.71 -5.80 -13.11
CA PRO A 9 -5.93 -5.23 -13.62
C PRO A 9 -5.73 -5.21 -15.13
N ALA A 10 -6.20 -6.25 -15.81
CA ALA A 10 -5.91 -6.53 -17.22
C ALA A 10 -6.23 -5.36 -18.16
N GLU A 11 -7.04 -4.41 -17.70
CA GLU A 11 -7.46 -3.25 -18.46
C GLU A 11 -6.54 -2.04 -18.30
N VAL A 12 -5.83 -1.91 -17.16
CA VAL A 12 -4.95 -0.76 -16.88
C VAL A 12 -3.54 -1.03 -17.35
N PHE A 13 -3.06 -2.27 -17.17
CA PHE A 13 -1.72 -2.68 -17.54
C PHE A 13 -1.73 -4.03 -18.26
N PRO A 14 -2.26 -4.12 -19.49
CA PRO A 14 -2.44 -5.39 -20.20
C PRO A 14 -1.12 -6.14 -20.45
N THR A 15 0.02 -5.48 -20.29
CA THR A 15 1.33 -6.10 -20.42
C THR A 15 2.09 -6.21 -19.10
N TRP A 16 1.51 -5.70 -18.03
CA TRP A 16 2.03 -5.88 -16.70
C TRP A 16 1.83 -7.34 -16.29
N PRO A 17 2.77 -7.97 -15.76
CA PRO A 17 4.17 -7.65 -15.46
C PRO A 17 5.09 -8.51 -16.27
N ARG A 18 5.01 -8.44 -17.54
CA ARG A 18 5.63 -9.44 -18.40
C ARG A 18 7.11 -9.35 -18.45
N ALA A 19 7.71 -8.39 -17.95
CA ALA A 19 9.10 -8.33 -18.05
C ALA A 19 9.70 -7.11 -17.46
N GLN A 20 10.95 -7.19 -17.24
CA GLN A 20 11.77 -6.10 -16.78
C GLN A 20 11.73 -4.85 -17.66
N ARG A 21 11.53 -5.01 -18.95
CA ARG A 21 11.25 -3.88 -19.84
C ARG A 21 9.99 -3.12 -19.43
N GLU A 22 9.30 -3.63 -18.50
CA GLU A 22 8.06 -3.12 -17.98
C GLU A 22 8.18 -2.05 -16.94
N LEU A 23 9.33 -1.58 -16.67
CA LEU A 23 9.47 -0.18 -16.28
C LEU A 23 8.76 0.74 -17.26
N ASP A 24 8.53 0.28 -18.49
CA ASP A 24 7.60 0.91 -19.41
C ASP A 24 6.21 1.16 -18.82
N VAL A 25 5.80 0.42 -17.82
CA VAL A 25 4.53 0.69 -17.14
C VAL A 25 4.45 2.10 -16.59
N PHE A 26 5.56 2.64 -16.13
CA PHE A 26 5.64 4.01 -15.64
C PHE A 26 5.73 5.06 -16.76
N ALA A 27 6.07 4.64 -17.97
CA ALA A 27 6.07 5.48 -19.14
C ALA A 27 4.72 5.53 -19.87
N ARG A 28 3.78 4.68 -19.47
CA ARG A 28 2.44 4.64 -20.09
C ARG A 28 1.56 5.75 -19.57
N GLU A 29 0.62 6.10 -20.40
CA GLU A 29 -0.50 6.91 -19.95
C GLU A 29 -1.34 6.10 -18.96
N VAL A 30 -1.37 6.56 -17.71
CA VAL A 30 -2.16 5.96 -16.65
C VAL A 30 -3.54 6.62 -16.65
N PRO A 31 -4.63 5.85 -16.48
CA PRO A 31 -5.95 6.42 -16.37
C PRO A 31 -5.99 7.49 -15.27
N PRO A 32 -6.67 8.63 -15.50
CA PRO A 32 -6.81 9.65 -14.48
C PRO A 32 -7.41 9.08 -13.18
N ALA A 33 -6.92 9.53 -12.03
CA ALA A 33 -7.39 9.07 -10.72
C ALA A 33 -8.93 9.07 -10.58
N PRO A 34 -9.69 10.07 -11.07
CA PRO A 34 -11.15 10.04 -11.03
C PRO A 34 -11.77 8.86 -11.80
N HIS A 35 -11.14 8.39 -12.88
CA HIS A 35 -11.61 7.20 -13.59
C HIS A 35 -11.40 5.94 -12.76
N VAL A 36 -10.22 5.78 -12.20
CA VAL A 36 -9.88 4.63 -11.34
C VAL A 36 -10.82 4.58 -10.13
N LEU A 37 -11.02 5.71 -9.45
CA LEU A 37 -11.92 5.81 -8.30
C LEU A 37 -13.37 5.43 -8.63
N ARG A 38 -13.88 5.80 -9.80
CA ARG A 38 -15.22 5.38 -10.23
C ARG A 38 -15.35 3.88 -10.44
N THR A 39 -14.29 3.20 -10.85
CA THR A 39 -14.29 1.76 -11.12
C THR A 39 -13.99 0.94 -9.87
N THR A 40 -13.25 1.49 -8.90
CA THR A 40 -12.85 0.77 -7.67
C THR A 40 -13.81 0.97 -6.49
N GLY A 41 -14.70 1.94 -6.57
CA GLY A 41 -15.58 2.34 -5.48
C GLY A 41 -14.97 3.42 -4.58
N LEU A 42 -15.83 4.07 -3.83
CA LEU A 42 -15.46 5.17 -2.94
C LEU A 42 -15.52 4.76 -1.47
N LEU A 43 -14.62 5.31 -0.69
CA LEU A 43 -14.72 5.29 0.76
C LEU A 43 -15.75 6.34 1.20
N THR A 44 -16.90 5.89 1.73
CA THR A 44 -17.93 6.82 2.22
C THR A 44 -17.50 7.44 3.56
N PRO A 45 -17.95 8.69 3.86
CA PRO A 45 -17.64 9.33 5.15
C PRO A 45 -17.99 8.45 6.35
N ALA A 46 -19.17 7.85 6.36
CA ALA A 46 -19.60 6.96 7.44
C ALA A 46 -18.74 5.70 7.59
N ARG A 47 -18.14 5.21 6.50
CA ARG A 47 -17.17 4.09 6.58
C ARG A 47 -15.83 4.56 7.07
N ALA A 48 -15.35 5.72 6.62
CA ALA A 48 -14.13 6.33 7.10
C ALA A 48 -14.18 6.58 8.62
N GLU A 49 -15.28 7.14 9.11
CA GLU A 49 -15.51 7.35 10.55
C GLU A 49 -15.41 6.03 11.34
N ARG A 50 -16.10 4.98 10.89
CA ARG A 50 -16.02 3.67 11.55
C ARG A 50 -14.60 3.05 11.50
N ILE A 51 -13.84 3.29 10.43
CA ILE A 51 -12.45 2.84 10.35
C ILE A 51 -11.59 3.62 11.36
N THR A 52 -11.77 4.94 11.42
CA THR A 52 -11.09 5.80 12.40
C THR A 52 -11.38 5.34 13.83
N ASP A 53 -12.65 5.16 14.19
CA ASP A 53 -13.07 4.71 15.51
C ASP A 53 -12.48 3.35 15.88
N TRP A 54 -12.52 2.40 14.93
CA TRP A 54 -11.90 1.11 15.13
C TRP A 54 -10.39 1.23 15.32
N PHE A 55 -9.71 1.99 14.46
CA PHE A 55 -8.25 2.11 14.52
C PHE A 55 -7.80 2.78 15.82
N LEU A 56 -8.45 3.86 16.24
CA LEU A 56 -8.13 4.60 17.46
C LEU A 56 -8.67 3.95 18.73
N GLY A 57 -9.60 3.02 18.62
CA GLY A 57 -10.14 2.29 19.76
C GLY A 57 -9.06 1.56 20.55
N ALA A 58 -9.41 1.14 21.76
CA ALA A 58 -8.46 0.54 22.72
C ALA A 58 -7.58 -0.54 22.09
N ASP A 59 -6.29 -0.46 22.37
CA ASP A 59 -5.34 -1.48 21.97
C ASP A 59 -5.41 -2.67 22.94
N ALA A 60 -5.67 -3.84 22.37
CA ALA A 60 -5.37 -5.10 23.04
C ALA A 60 -3.98 -5.58 22.62
N ALA A 61 -3.29 -6.27 23.48
CA ALA A 61 -2.06 -6.95 23.09
C ALA A 61 -2.34 -7.90 21.92
N PRO A 62 -1.50 -7.90 20.86
CA PRO A 62 -1.72 -8.74 19.69
C PRO A 62 -1.89 -10.22 20.07
N ASP A 63 -3.04 -10.76 19.74
CA ASP A 63 -3.37 -12.18 19.96
C ASP A 63 -2.72 -13.12 18.92
N GLY A 64 -3.03 -14.40 19.00
CA GLY A 64 -2.49 -15.40 18.09
C GLY A 64 -2.89 -15.20 16.64
N ASP A 65 -4.12 -14.73 16.38
CA ASP A 65 -4.63 -14.48 15.04
C ASP A 65 -3.96 -13.25 14.43
N THR A 66 -3.86 -12.18 15.20
CA THR A 66 -3.13 -10.97 14.80
C THR A 66 -1.68 -11.30 14.44
N ARG A 67 -0.97 -12.02 15.29
CA ARG A 67 0.42 -12.43 15.01
C ARG A 67 0.54 -13.30 13.75
N ARG A 68 -0.44 -14.18 13.49
CA ARG A 68 -0.46 -15.00 12.27
C ARG A 68 -0.67 -14.15 11.02
N ALA A 69 -1.62 -13.21 11.07
CA ALA A 69 -1.90 -12.29 9.96
C ALA A 69 -0.69 -11.44 9.60
N TYR A 70 -0.02 -10.86 10.60
CA TYR A 70 1.18 -10.04 10.38
C TYR A 70 2.37 -10.85 9.87
N ARG A 71 2.57 -12.09 10.33
CA ARG A 71 3.59 -12.98 9.74
C ARG A 71 3.29 -13.34 8.29
N ALA A 72 2.01 -13.54 7.94
CA ALA A 72 1.61 -13.75 6.56
C ALA A 72 1.87 -12.50 5.71
N LEU A 73 1.49 -11.32 6.22
CA LEU A 73 1.74 -10.04 5.58
C LEU A 73 3.24 -9.84 5.30
N ALA A 74 4.09 -9.98 6.30
CA ALA A 74 5.54 -9.79 6.16
C ALA A 74 6.14 -10.71 5.08
N ARG A 75 5.77 -11.99 5.10
CA ARG A 75 6.25 -12.98 4.12
C ARG A 75 5.78 -12.67 2.70
N GLU A 76 4.50 -12.34 2.55
CA GLU A 76 3.90 -12.07 1.24
C GLU A 76 4.39 -10.72 0.68
N THR A 77 4.55 -9.71 1.54
CA THR A 77 5.19 -8.43 1.18
C THR A 77 6.61 -8.64 0.69
N ALA A 78 7.41 -9.48 1.36
CA ALA A 78 8.78 -9.76 0.93
C ALA A 78 8.83 -10.37 -0.48
N HIS A 79 7.86 -11.21 -0.83
CA HIS A 79 7.75 -11.78 -2.17
C HIS A 79 7.40 -10.70 -3.22
N VAL A 80 6.41 -9.86 -2.96
CA VAL A 80 6.01 -8.78 -3.89
C VAL A 80 7.11 -7.71 -4.00
N PHE A 81 7.80 -7.40 -2.92
CA PHE A 81 8.96 -6.52 -2.91
C PHE A 81 10.09 -7.06 -3.80
N ALA A 82 10.33 -8.38 -3.79
CA ALA A 82 11.29 -8.99 -4.69
C ALA A 82 10.89 -8.81 -6.17
N VAL A 83 9.58 -8.85 -6.49
CA VAL A 83 9.11 -8.51 -7.85
C VAL A 83 9.45 -7.06 -8.19
N ALA A 84 9.18 -6.11 -7.30
CA ALA A 84 9.52 -4.70 -7.53
C ALA A 84 11.01 -4.49 -7.79
N THR A 85 11.87 -5.09 -6.97
CA THR A 85 13.31 -4.83 -7.02
C THR A 85 14.04 -5.69 -8.07
N GLN A 86 13.66 -6.95 -8.24
CA GLN A 86 14.39 -7.89 -9.11
C GLN A 86 13.80 -7.96 -10.53
N CYS A 87 12.48 -7.79 -10.66
CA CYS A 87 11.83 -7.86 -11.96
C CYS A 87 11.61 -6.49 -12.60
N LEU A 88 11.27 -5.48 -11.79
CA LEU A 88 11.07 -4.11 -12.26
C LEU A 88 12.31 -3.22 -12.09
N GLY A 89 13.31 -3.67 -11.33
CA GLY A 89 14.56 -2.95 -11.14
C GLY A 89 14.44 -1.72 -10.21
N VAL A 90 13.39 -1.64 -9.39
CA VAL A 90 13.22 -0.54 -8.45
C VAL A 90 14.32 -0.56 -7.40
N ARG A 91 15.02 0.56 -7.25
CA ARG A 91 16.02 0.79 -6.21
C ARG A 91 15.42 1.62 -5.09
N VAL A 92 15.61 1.18 -3.87
CA VAL A 92 15.06 1.85 -2.68
C VAL A 92 16.16 2.64 -1.97
N ARG A 93 15.86 3.88 -1.60
CA ARG A 93 16.71 4.75 -0.78
C ARG A 93 15.98 5.12 0.50
N ILE A 94 16.73 5.31 1.56
CA ILE A 94 16.22 5.83 2.83
C ILE A 94 16.66 7.28 2.99
N ALA A 95 15.72 8.17 3.29
CA ALA A 95 15.93 9.58 3.59
C ALA A 95 15.64 9.91 5.04
N GLN A 96 15.98 11.10 5.47
CA GLN A 96 15.68 11.65 6.80
C GLN A 96 14.38 12.45 6.82
N GLU A 97 13.99 12.98 5.67
CA GLU A 97 12.82 13.84 5.49
C GLU A 97 11.92 13.26 4.39
N GLU A 98 10.64 13.55 4.44
CA GLU A 98 9.67 13.08 3.44
C GLU A 98 10.11 13.52 2.04
N PRO A 99 10.30 12.57 1.12
CA PRO A 99 10.90 12.85 -0.19
C PRO A 99 9.91 13.42 -1.21
N TYR A 100 8.61 13.24 -1.00
CA TYR A 100 7.59 13.57 -1.98
C TYR A 100 6.48 14.43 -1.38
N GLU A 101 6.20 15.56 -2.02
CA GLU A 101 5.01 16.37 -1.75
C GLU A 101 3.77 15.82 -2.47
N SER A 102 3.98 15.01 -3.50
CA SER A 102 2.91 14.42 -4.31
C SER A 102 3.26 13.06 -4.90
N ALA A 103 2.25 12.27 -5.21
CA ALA A 103 2.45 11.01 -5.94
C ALA A 103 3.00 11.23 -7.35
N ALA A 104 2.83 12.40 -7.93
CA ALA A 104 3.43 12.74 -9.23
C ALA A 104 4.96 12.77 -9.16
N GLU A 105 5.54 13.26 -8.07
CA GLU A 105 6.98 13.25 -7.83
C GLU A 105 7.51 11.83 -7.65
N LEU A 106 6.81 11.00 -6.87
CA LEU A 106 7.12 9.58 -6.75
C LEU A 106 7.13 8.89 -8.12
N CYS A 107 6.10 9.11 -8.93
CA CYS A 107 6.00 8.55 -10.27
C CYS A 107 7.13 9.06 -11.19
N ALA A 108 7.50 10.31 -11.07
CA ALA A 108 8.60 10.90 -11.84
C ALA A 108 9.95 10.25 -11.45
N GLU A 109 10.26 10.13 -10.16
CA GLU A 109 11.49 9.49 -9.71
C GLU A 109 11.58 8.02 -10.15
N LEU A 110 10.48 7.28 -10.05
CA LEU A 110 10.43 5.90 -10.52
C LEU A 110 10.64 5.81 -12.04
N ARG A 111 10.01 6.70 -12.81
CA ARG A 111 10.11 6.71 -14.29
C ARG A 111 11.50 7.11 -14.78
N GLU A 112 12.06 8.17 -14.20
CA GLU A 112 13.30 8.77 -14.68
C GLU A 112 14.53 8.05 -14.15
N HIS A 113 14.45 7.56 -12.93
CA HIS A 113 15.60 7.03 -12.21
C HIS A 113 15.47 5.57 -11.79
N GLY A 114 14.28 4.99 -11.88
CA GLY A 114 14.02 3.65 -11.34
C GLY A 114 14.29 3.56 -9.83
N THR A 115 14.12 4.67 -9.13
CA THR A 115 14.43 4.79 -7.71
C THR A 115 13.17 5.23 -6.96
N MET A 116 13.03 4.74 -5.75
CA MET A 116 12.05 5.20 -4.80
C MET A 116 12.73 5.54 -3.49
N THR A 117 12.41 6.69 -2.94
CA THR A 117 12.95 7.16 -1.67
C THR A 117 11.86 7.10 -0.60
N LEU A 118 12.17 6.67 0.61
CA LEU A 118 11.22 6.65 1.73
C LEU A 118 11.91 7.03 3.04
N VAL A 119 11.13 7.49 4.00
CA VAL A 119 11.57 7.74 5.38
C VAL A 119 11.28 6.52 6.21
N ARG A 120 12.31 6.03 6.92
CA ARG A 120 12.13 4.90 7.83
C ARG A 120 11.34 5.34 9.06
N GLU A 121 10.22 4.70 9.28
CA GLU A 121 9.44 4.93 10.48
C GLU A 121 10.02 4.23 11.71
N ALA A 122 9.58 4.73 12.86
CA ALA A 122 9.91 4.17 14.16
C ALA A 122 9.33 2.77 14.37
N THR A 123 9.40 2.26 15.57
CA THR A 123 9.01 0.90 15.94
C THR A 123 7.55 0.57 15.69
N HIS A 124 7.30 -0.53 14.98
CA HIS A 124 5.99 -1.15 14.85
C HIS A 124 5.87 -2.36 15.82
N PRO A 125 4.67 -2.62 16.40
CA PRO A 125 4.51 -3.70 17.40
C PRO A 125 4.84 -5.12 16.90
N LEU A 126 4.68 -5.42 15.60
CA LEU A 126 4.85 -6.76 15.03
C LEU A 126 5.70 -6.82 13.75
N LEU A 127 5.98 -5.71 13.10
CA LEU A 127 6.85 -5.66 11.92
C LEU A 127 8.20 -5.04 12.29
N SER A 128 9.27 -5.61 11.79
CA SER A 128 10.57 -4.97 11.83
C SER A 128 10.59 -3.72 10.91
N PRO A 129 11.52 -2.77 11.11
CA PRO A 129 11.64 -1.62 10.22
C PRO A 129 11.79 -2.03 8.74
N ASP A 130 12.55 -3.06 8.44
CA ASP A 130 12.75 -3.54 7.06
C ASP A 130 11.47 -4.17 6.47
N GLU A 131 10.64 -4.83 7.26
CA GLU A 131 9.35 -5.37 6.81
C GLU A 131 8.36 -4.24 6.54
N LEU A 132 8.35 -3.21 7.37
CA LEU A 132 7.51 -2.04 7.18
C LEU A 132 7.94 -1.23 5.94
N ASP A 133 9.25 -1.03 5.75
CA ASP A 133 9.79 -0.37 4.55
C ASP A 133 9.39 -1.12 3.28
N ARG A 134 9.48 -2.45 3.28
CA ARG A 134 9.04 -3.27 2.13
C ARG A 134 7.55 -3.12 1.85
N LEU A 135 6.71 -3.06 2.89
CA LEU A 135 5.27 -2.87 2.73
C LEU A 135 4.96 -1.53 2.09
N ARG A 136 5.66 -0.47 2.47
CA ARG A 136 5.54 0.86 1.87
C ARG A 136 5.94 0.85 0.40
N VAL A 137 7.09 0.24 0.07
CA VAL A 137 7.51 0.10 -1.33
C VAL A 137 6.45 -0.63 -2.15
N VAL A 138 5.90 -1.71 -1.64
CA VAL A 138 4.82 -2.45 -2.31
C VAL A 138 3.59 -1.58 -2.51
N HIS A 139 3.18 -0.85 -1.48
CA HIS A 139 2.05 0.07 -1.54
C HIS A 139 2.26 1.18 -2.58
N ASP A 140 3.41 1.82 -2.55
CA ASP A 140 3.67 2.97 -3.40
C ASP A 140 3.88 2.58 -4.87
N VAL A 141 4.63 1.51 -5.11
CA VAL A 141 4.91 1.03 -6.48
C VAL A 141 3.66 0.42 -7.13
N PHE A 142 2.98 -0.48 -6.45
CA PHE A 142 1.85 -1.22 -7.02
C PHE A 142 0.49 -0.57 -6.76
N GLY A 143 0.44 0.41 -5.90
CA GLY A 143 -0.71 1.25 -5.65
C GLY A 143 -0.61 2.60 -6.34
N HIS A 144 0.07 3.56 -5.72
CA HIS A 144 0.12 4.93 -6.22
C HIS A 144 0.72 5.04 -7.61
N ALA A 145 1.94 4.56 -7.81
CA ALA A 145 2.63 4.71 -9.09
C ALA A 145 1.96 3.88 -10.20
N ALA A 146 1.55 2.66 -9.92
CA ALA A 146 0.92 1.80 -10.91
C ALA A 146 -0.45 2.30 -11.36
N LEU A 147 -1.19 3.00 -10.51
CA LEU A 147 -2.53 3.51 -10.81
C LEU A 147 -2.58 5.01 -11.09
N GLY A 148 -1.49 5.74 -10.85
CA GLY A 148 -1.46 7.19 -10.97
C GLY A 148 -2.35 7.89 -9.93
N LEU A 149 -2.47 7.32 -8.73
CA LEU A 149 -3.30 7.83 -7.65
C LEU A 149 -2.48 8.75 -6.73
N GLY A 150 -3.14 9.81 -6.22
CA GLY A 150 -2.57 10.75 -5.26
C GLY A 150 -2.49 10.19 -3.83
N PHE A 151 -2.08 11.04 -2.88
CA PHE A 151 -2.00 10.72 -1.45
C PHE A 151 -3.23 11.19 -0.65
N ASP A 152 -4.33 11.52 -1.33
CA ASP A 152 -5.59 11.81 -0.66
C ASP A 152 -6.30 10.53 -0.20
N LEU A 153 -7.21 10.65 0.77
CA LEU A 153 -7.88 9.51 1.40
C LEU A 153 -8.62 8.59 0.42
N GLN A 154 -9.21 9.14 -0.65
CA GLN A 154 -9.90 8.33 -1.65
C GLN A 154 -8.92 7.55 -2.50
N SER A 155 -7.81 8.17 -2.86
CA SER A 155 -6.70 7.53 -3.58
C SER A 155 -6.05 6.44 -2.73
N GLU A 156 -5.81 6.68 -1.45
CA GLU A 156 -5.33 5.66 -0.50
C GLU A 156 -6.26 4.45 -0.41
N TYR A 157 -7.56 4.70 -0.36
CA TYR A 157 -8.53 3.60 -0.34
C TYR A 157 -8.57 2.83 -1.66
N ALA A 158 -8.47 3.51 -2.80
CA ALA A 158 -8.38 2.86 -4.10
C ALA A 158 -7.07 2.07 -4.24
N THR A 159 -5.96 2.60 -3.74
CA THR A 159 -4.67 1.90 -3.63
C THR A 159 -4.79 0.63 -2.80
N TRP A 160 -5.50 0.67 -1.68
CA TRP A 160 -5.83 -0.53 -0.91
C TRP A 160 -6.61 -1.56 -1.72
N LEU A 161 -7.66 -1.13 -2.45
CA LEU A 161 -8.46 -2.04 -3.28
C LEU A 161 -7.62 -2.76 -4.33
N GLN A 162 -6.58 -2.12 -4.85
CA GLN A 162 -5.57 -2.74 -5.70
C GLN A 162 -4.64 -3.65 -4.89
N CYS A 163 -4.00 -3.12 -3.86
CA CYS A 163 -2.99 -3.85 -3.09
C CYS A 163 -3.53 -5.09 -2.38
N ARG A 164 -4.79 -5.07 -1.92
CA ARG A 164 -5.40 -6.26 -1.29
C ARG A 164 -5.41 -7.49 -2.20
N THR A 165 -5.31 -7.33 -3.51
CA THR A 165 -5.23 -8.44 -4.46
C THR A 165 -3.89 -9.17 -4.41
N LEU A 166 -2.86 -8.51 -3.90
CA LEU A 166 -1.50 -9.05 -3.72
C LEU A 166 -1.39 -9.97 -2.51
N PHE A 167 -2.36 -9.91 -1.62
CA PHE A 167 -2.31 -10.57 -0.32
C PHE A 167 -3.38 -11.66 -0.19
N SER A 168 -3.01 -12.75 0.47
CA SER A 168 -3.94 -13.82 0.83
C SER A 168 -5.01 -13.34 1.81
N ALA A 169 -6.09 -14.10 1.93
CA ALA A 169 -7.13 -13.83 2.92
C ALA A 169 -6.59 -13.73 4.36
N GLN A 170 -5.48 -14.40 4.66
CA GLN A 170 -4.83 -14.36 5.97
C GLN A 170 -4.08 -13.05 6.22
N ALA A 171 -3.42 -12.50 5.20
CA ALA A 171 -2.63 -11.28 5.31
C ALA A 171 -3.46 -10.00 5.19
N ARG A 172 -4.56 -10.03 4.43
CA ARG A 172 -5.41 -8.84 4.15
C ARG A 172 -5.85 -8.05 5.38
N PRO A 173 -6.29 -8.65 6.49
CA PRO A 173 -6.70 -7.87 7.65
C PRO A 173 -5.55 -7.04 8.25
N ALA A 174 -4.33 -7.60 8.30
CA ALA A 174 -3.15 -6.85 8.73
C ALA A 174 -2.79 -5.75 7.72
N ALA A 175 -2.78 -6.06 6.42
CA ALA A 175 -2.54 -5.06 5.38
C ALA A 175 -3.56 -3.91 5.42
N PHE A 176 -4.83 -4.19 5.71
CA PHE A 176 -5.84 -3.15 5.90
C PHE A 176 -5.52 -2.21 7.07
N CYS A 177 -5.05 -2.76 8.19
CA CYS A 177 -4.64 -1.96 9.34
C CYS A 177 -3.54 -0.96 8.94
N GLU A 178 -2.53 -1.42 8.23
CA GLU A 178 -1.37 -0.61 7.82
C GLU A 178 -1.71 0.42 6.73
N LEU A 179 -2.44 0.01 5.71
CA LEU A 179 -2.63 0.82 4.50
C LEU A 179 -3.86 1.72 4.55
N VAL A 180 -4.87 1.38 5.36
CA VAL A 180 -6.14 2.14 5.44
C VAL A 180 -6.38 2.68 6.85
N GLY A 181 -6.15 1.85 7.87
CA GLY A 181 -6.47 2.22 9.25
C GLY A 181 -5.73 3.48 9.69
N ALA A 182 -4.42 3.50 9.52
CA ALA A 182 -3.56 4.60 9.94
C ALA A 182 -3.86 5.91 9.18
N VAL A 183 -3.97 5.85 7.85
CA VAL A 183 -4.23 7.04 7.03
C VAL A 183 -5.64 7.59 7.26
N THR A 184 -6.63 6.71 7.42
CA THR A 184 -8.00 7.16 7.72
C THR A 184 -8.09 7.84 9.08
N ALA A 185 -7.40 7.32 10.09
CA ALA A 185 -7.32 7.93 11.41
C ALA A 185 -6.58 9.28 11.37
N TYR A 186 -5.49 9.38 10.60
CA TYR A 186 -4.77 10.63 10.40
C TYR A 186 -5.67 11.72 9.79
N VAL A 187 -6.36 11.39 8.70
CA VAL A 187 -7.27 12.33 8.04
C VAL A 187 -8.43 12.72 8.95
N GLY A 188 -8.97 11.76 9.71
CA GLY A 188 -10.10 12.00 10.61
C GLY A 188 -9.77 12.86 11.82
N THR A 189 -8.52 12.84 12.31
CA THR A 189 -8.10 13.57 13.51
C THR A 189 -7.18 14.76 13.24
N GLY A 190 -6.51 14.78 12.10
CA GLY A 190 -5.44 15.75 11.78
C GLY A 190 -4.11 15.44 12.48
N GLU A 191 -4.02 14.34 13.25
CA GLU A 191 -2.83 13.95 14.00
C GLU A 191 -2.32 12.58 13.52
N LYS A 192 -1.01 12.45 13.29
CA LYS A 192 -0.40 11.18 12.88
C LYS A 192 -0.53 10.16 14.03
N PRO A 193 -1.31 9.09 13.85
CA PRO A 193 -1.48 8.10 14.90
C PRO A 193 -0.22 7.26 15.05
N GLY A 194 -0.02 6.70 16.27
CA GLY A 194 1.01 5.70 16.48
C GLY A 194 0.73 4.42 15.68
N LEU A 195 1.79 3.70 15.31
CA LEU A 195 1.67 2.40 14.65
C LEU A 195 1.01 1.36 15.56
N ARG A 196 0.11 0.58 15.02
CA ARG A 196 -0.71 -0.38 15.76
C ARG A 196 -0.75 -1.72 15.04
N ALA A 197 -0.87 -2.80 15.80
CA ALA A 197 -1.04 -4.14 15.24
C ALA A 197 -2.37 -4.74 15.70
N LYS A 198 -3.41 -4.56 14.88
CA LYS A 198 -4.77 -5.06 15.16
C LYS A 198 -5.47 -5.51 13.89
N LEU A 199 -6.49 -6.32 14.02
CA LEU A 199 -7.28 -6.79 12.88
C LEU A 199 -8.64 -6.10 12.86
N PRO A 200 -9.10 -5.62 11.68
CA PRO A 200 -10.42 -5.03 11.57
C PRO A 200 -11.51 -6.11 11.70
N PRO A 201 -12.68 -5.74 12.20
CA PRO A 201 -13.86 -6.61 12.07
C PRO A 201 -14.19 -6.83 10.59
N ALA A 202 -14.74 -8.00 10.27
CA ALA A 202 -15.04 -8.38 8.88
C ALA A 202 -15.92 -7.36 8.12
N ALA A 203 -16.75 -6.61 8.83
CA ALA A 203 -17.60 -5.57 8.24
C ALA A 203 -16.82 -4.35 7.71
N LEU A 204 -15.54 -4.20 8.05
CA LEU A 204 -14.67 -3.13 7.56
C LEU A 204 -13.79 -3.57 6.39
N LEU A 205 -13.57 -4.86 6.19
CA LEU A 205 -12.84 -5.41 5.04
C LEU A 205 -13.72 -5.46 3.79
#